data_f3139f1ab2316cdfe788f23c96d31419
#
_entry.id   f3139f1ab2316cdfe788f23c96d31419
#
_cell.length_a   1.000
_cell.length_b   1.000
_cell.length_c   1.000
_cell.angle_alpha   90.00
_cell.angle_beta   90.00
_cell.angle_gamma   90.00
#
_symmetry.space_group_name_H-M   'P 1'
#
loop_
_entity.id
_entity.type
_entity.pdbx_description
1 polymer ?
#
loop_
_entity_poly.entity_id
_entity_poly.type
_entity_poly.pdbx_seq_one_letter_code
_entity_poly.pdbx_strand_id
1 'polypeptide(L)'
;VILPRLGLGCMSLSHAYGIPPSPEEGLAVLRAALDEGVGMLDTATLYGGGRNEELVGRALAERGSTGRDEVVLASKGGMALVDGVKTIDGRPVTLRAQVDASLRRLGVEHIDLYYLHRWDRSVPIGESVGALAELVAAGKIGAIGLSEVSVARLREALEVAPIAAVQNEYSLWSRNAELGMLEETRARDVALVAFSPVARGFLADAVGDPEELAPKDIRRAMPRFQAPFWQANAALLPAWRALAAEAGCTPAQLALAWLLSRGEHVLPIPGTRSIAHLRENQAVLELVVDTALLARAGELIDTATVSGPRYGAAQSAEVDAESFDHAAPEAEDAPAPEGEAAASVSPTGEVAR
;
A
#
# COMPACT_ATOMS: atom_id res chain seq x y z
N VAL A 1 9.88 10.05 16.37
CA VAL A 1 9.44 8.64 16.31
C VAL A 1 10.58 7.79 15.79
N ILE A 2 10.94 6.73 16.51
CA ILE A 2 11.91 5.72 16.04
C ILE A 2 11.07 4.62 15.36
N LEU A 3 11.31 4.39 14.08
CA LEU A 3 10.58 3.38 13.31
C LEU A 3 11.31 2.02 13.40
N PRO A 4 10.56 0.90 13.46
CA PRO A 4 11.15 -0.44 13.49
C PRO A 4 11.67 -0.84 12.10
N ARG A 5 12.34 -2.00 12.03
CA ARG A 5 12.83 -2.54 10.74
C ARG A 5 11.72 -3.21 9.91
N LEU A 6 10.61 -3.60 10.54
CA LEU A 6 9.47 -4.27 9.92
C LEU A 6 8.19 -3.88 10.64
N GLY A 7 7.08 -3.67 9.90
CA GLY A 7 5.76 -3.40 10.45
C GLY A 7 4.70 -4.35 9.90
N LEU A 8 3.47 -4.25 10.40
CA LEU A 8 2.31 -4.96 9.89
C LEU A 8 1.38 -3.98 9.16
N GLY A 9 1.17 -4.20 7.84
CA GLY A 9 0.12 -3.54 7.08
C GLY A 9 -1.24 -4.13 7.41
N CYS A 10 -2.13 -3.37 8.03
CA CYS A 10 -3.43 -3.85 8.53
C CYS A 10 -4.54 -3.87 7.47
N MET A 11 -4.32 -3.35 6.26
CA MET A 11 -5.35 -3.18 5.23
C MET A 11 -6.12 -4.47 4.94
N SER A 12 -5.44 -5.60 4.81
CA SER A 12 -6.03 -6.90 4.45
C SER A 12 -6.99 -7.47 5.52
N LEU A 13 -6.97 -6.94 6.74
CA LEU A 13 -7.84 -7.36 7.84
C LEU A 13 -9.30 -6.87 7.67
N SER A 14 -9.56 -5.91 6.79
CA SER A 14 -10.90 -5.36 6.57
C SER A 14 -11.22 -4.99 5.12
N HIS A 15 -10.24 -5.12 4.21
CA HIS A 15 -10.35 -4.53 2.87
C HIS A 15 -9.42 -5.20 1.86
N ALA A 16 -9.69 -5.01 0.57
CA ALA A 16 -8.84 -5.19 -0.60
C ALA A 16 -8.68 -6.61 -1.16
N TYR A 17 -8.32 -7.61 -0.38
CA TYR A 17 -7.96 -8.93 -0.92
C TYR A 17 -9.03 -9.97 -0.62
N GLY A 18 -9.83 -10.30 -1.64
CA GLY A 18 -10.86 -11.32 -1.53
C GLY A 18 -11.97 -10.95 -0.52
N ILE A 19 -12.43 -11.93 0.23
CA ILE A 19 -13.38 -11.71 1.34
C ILE A 19 -12.56 -11.37 2.58
N PRO A 20 -12.77 -10.21 3.21
CA PRO A 20 -12.09 -9.88 4.47
C PRO A 20 -12.39 -10.92 5.56
N PRO A 21 -11.48 -11.18 6.49
CA PRO A 21 -11.73 -12.02 7.65
C PRO A 21 -12.86 -11.42 8.51
N SER A 22 -13.48 -12.24 9.33
CA SER A 22 -14.35 -11.73 10.39
C SER A 22 -13.57 -10.82 11.35
N PRO A 23 -14.25 -9.90 12.07
CA PRO A 23 -13.59 -9.06 13.05
C PRO A 23 -12.79 -9.85 14.11
N GLU A 24 -13.28 -11.02 14.52
CA GLU A 24 -12.60 -11.85 15.52
C GLU A 24 -11.34 -12.53 14.96
N GLU A 25 -11.36 -12.98 13.70
CA GLU A 25 -10.17 -13.50 13.03
C GLU A 25 -9.12 -12.39 12.82
N GLY A 26 -9.56 -11.19 12.41
CA GLY A 26 -8.66 -10.03 12.29
C GLY A 26 -8.06 -9.62 13.61
N LEU A 27 -8.85 -9.64 14.69
CA LEU A 27 -8.40 -9.35 16.05
C LEU A 27 -7.40 -10.40 16.55
N ALA A 28 -7.59 -11.68 16.21
CA ALA A 28 -6.63 -12.74 16.55
C ALA A 28 -5.25 -12.49 15.90
N VAL A 29 -5.20 -12.02 14.66
CA VAL A 29 -3.93 -11.67 13.99
C VAL A 29 -3.27 -10.45 14.67
N LEU A 30 -4.05 -9.43 15.05
CA LEU A 30 -3.52 -8.25 15.74
C LEU A 30 -3.00 -8.58 17.15
N ARG A 31 -3.72 -9.44 17.90
CA ARG A 31 -3.26 -9.94 19.19
C ARG A 31 -1.91 -10.68 19.06
N ALA A 32 -1.83 -11.60 18.10
CA ALA A 32 -0.59 -12.32 17.83
C ALA A 32 0.54 -11.35 17.42
N ALA A 33 0.27 -10.33 16.62
CA ALA A 33 1.25 -9.32 16.23
C ALA A 33 1.79 -8.55 17.44
N LEU A 34 0.91 -8.12 18.34
CA LEU A 34 1.31 -7.42 19.58
C LEU A 34 2.04 -8.35 20.55
N ASP A 35 1.59 -9.63 20.68
CA ASP A 35 2.24 -10.62 21.54
C ASP A 35 3.65 -10.98 21.08
N GLU A 36 3.90 -10.97 19.78
CA GLU A 36 5.18 -11.26 19.15
C GLU A 36 6.07 -10.01 18.94
N GLY A 37 5.65 -8.86 19.43
CA GLY A 37 6.46 -7.64 19.44
C GLY A 37 6.59 -6.99 18.06
N VAL A 38 5.56 -7.06 17.21
CA VAL A 38 5.54 -6.28 15.95
C VAL A 38 5.66 -4.80 16.27
N GLY A 39 6.73 -4.17 15.77
CA GLY A 39 7.08 -2.80 16.17
C GLY A 39 6.19 -1.70 15.58
N MET A 40 5.36 -2.00 14.57
CA MET A 40 4.49 -1.00 13.93
C MET A 40 3.19 -1.63 13.40
N LEU A 41 2.06 -0.96 13.65
CA LEU A 41 0.77 -1.24 13.02
C LEU A 41 0.39 -0.09 12.08
N ASP A 42 0.19 -0.41 10.80
CA ASP A 42 -0.14 0.57 9.75
C ASP A 42 -1.59 0.41 9.29
N THR A 43 -2.44 1.39 9.60
CA THR A 43 -3.85 1.45 9.21
C THR A 43 -4.16 2.73 8.40
N ALA A 44 -5.42 3.03 8.14
CA ALA A 44 -5.87 4.26 7.47
C ALA A 44 -7.38 4.51 7.66
N THR A 45 -7.80 5.77 7.60
CA THR A 45 -9.21 6.21 7.55
C THR A 45 -10.00 5.52 6.44
N LEU A 46 -9.37 5.32 5.26
CA LEU A 46 -9.99 4.68 4.11
C LEU A 46 -10.31 3.20 4.35
N TYR A 47 -9.48 2.48 5.12
CA TYR A 47 -9.56 1.02 5.20
C TYR A 47 -10.87 0.55 5.85
N GLY A 48 -11.68 -0.15 5.05
CA GLY A 48 -12.99 -0.59 5.48
C GLY A 48 -13.95 0.54 5.90
N GLY A 49 -13.68 1.80 5.49
CA GLY A 49 -14.46 2.97 5.91
C GLY A 49 -14.32 3.27 7.40
N GLY A 50 -13.11 3.10 7.95
CA GLY A 50 -12.79 3.31 9.38
C GLY A 50 -12.86 2.06 10.26
N ARG A 51 -13.52 0.98 9.81
CA ARG A 51 -13.61 -0.28 10.58
C ARG A 51 -12.25 -0.92 10.87
N ASN A 52 -11.24 -0.64 10.04
CA ASN A 52 -9.88 -1.12 10.29
C ASN A 52 -9.26 -0.42 11.49
N GLU A 53 -9.42 0.89 11.61
CA GLU A 53 -8.97 1.64 12.78
C GLU A 53 -9.70 1.19 14.06
N GLU A 54 -11.01 0.93 13.99
CA GLU A 54 -11.77 0.38 15.13
C GLU A 54 -11.24 -1.00 15.56
N LEU A 55 -10.88 -1.85 14.58
CA LEU A 55 -10.32 -3.17 14.86
C LEU A 55 -8.95 -3.09 15.52
N VAL A 56 -8.06 -2.21 15.03
CA VAL A 56 -6.76 -1.94 15.63
C VAL A 56 -6.93 -1.35 17.02
N GLY A 57 -7.84 -0.40 17.20
CA GLY A 57 -8.15 0.21 18.50
C GLY A 57 -8.62 -0.82 19.54
N ARG A 58 -9.47 -1.78 19.14
CA ARG A 58 -9.86 -2.91 20.02
C ARG A 58 -8.66 -3.73 20.48
N ALA A 59 -7.75 -4.09 19.56
CA ALA A 59 -6.57 -4.86 19.89
C ALA A 59 -5.66 -4.12 20.87
N LEU A 60 -5.46 -2.81 20.67
CA LEU A 60 -4.67 -1.96 21.56
C LEU A 60 -5.32 -1.81 22.95
N ALA A 61 -6.64 -1.63 23.00
CA ALA A 61 -7.39 -1.50 24.27
C ALA A 61 -7.30 -2.77 25.12
N GLU A 62 -7.34 -3.95 24.51
CA GLU A 62 -7.18 -5.24 25.22
C GLU A 62 -5.79 -5.40 25.84
N ARG A 63 -4.76 -4.82 25.24
CA ARG A 63 -3.39 -4.86 25.74
C ARG A 63 -3.11 -3.82 26.83
N GLY A 64 -3.95 -2.81 26.95
CA GLY A 64 -3.81 -1.71 27.90
C GLY A 64 -2.72 -0.70 27.50
N SER A 65 -2.45 0.27 28.38
CA SER A 65 -1.52 1.38 28.12
C SER A 65 -0.09 0.91 27.79
N THR A 66 0.43 -0.08 28.52
CA THR A 66 1.78 -0.64 28.29
C THR A 66 1.94 -1.16 26.87
N GLY A 67 0.95 -1.91 26.36
CA GLY A 67 1.04 -2.44 25.00
C GLY A 67 0.88 -1.37 23.91
N ARG A 68 0.24 -0.24 24.21
CA ARG A 68 0.15 0.90 23.29
C ARG A 68 1.52 1.57 23.11
N ASP A 69 2.32 1.66 24.16
CA ASP A 69 3.62 2.33 24.15
C ASP A 69 4.71 1.47 23.50
N GLU A 70 4.48 0.16 23.33
CA GLU A 70 5.43 -0.78 22.73
C GLU A 70 5.36 -0.82 21.19
N VAL A 71 4.34 -0.20 20.57
CA VAL A 71 4.12 -0.27 19.13
C VAL A 71 3.95 1.12 18.52
N VAL A 72 4.59 1.37 17.38
CA VAL A 72 4.35 2.56 16.57
C VAL A 72 2.99 2.41 15.88
N LEU A 73 2.04 3.27 16.24
CA LEU A 73 0.73 3.33 15.60
C LEU A 73 0.75 4.35 14.46
N ALA A 74 0.55 3.85 13.24
CA ALA A 74 0.45 4.69 12.06
C ALA A 74 -0.95 4.66 11.45
N SER A 75 -1.47 5.84 11.08
CA SER A 75 -2.71 5.96 10.30
C SER A 75 -2.56 7.00 9.19
N LYS A 76 -3.58 7.14 8.35
CA LYS A 76 -3.54 8.00 7.15
C LYS A 76 -4.86 8.74 6.97
N GLY A 77 -4.79 10.00 6.54
CA GLY A 77 -5.92 10.82 6.14
C GLY A 77 -5.72 11.49 4.78
N GLY A 78 -6.66 12.35 4.39
CA GLY A 78 -6.69 12.95 3.06
C GLY A 78 -7.31 12.05 1.99
N MET A 79 -7.73 10.84 2.35
CA MET A 79 -8.48 9.93 1.49
C MET A 79 -9.51 9.16 2.33
N ALA A 80 -10.76 9.15 1.88
CA ALA A 80 -11.85 8.49 2.58
C ALA A 80 -12.93 8.00 1.61
N LEU A 81 -13.90 7.25 2.13
CA LEU A 81 -15.15 6.97 1.45
C LEU A 81 -16.19 8.02 1.87
N VAL A 82 -16.67 8.81 0.91
CA VAL A 82 -17.78 9.76 1.09
C VAL A 82 -18.94 9.23 0.26
N ASP A 83 -20.05 8.90 0.89
CA ASP A 83 -21.21 8.29 0.23
C ASP A 83 -20.87 7.04 -0.60
N GLY A 84 -19.89 6.25 -0.14
CA GLY A 84 -19.42 5.05 -0.83
C GLY A 84 -18.42 5.32 -1.98
N VAL A 85 -18.12 6.56 -2.27
CA VAL A 85 -17.15 6.97 -3.31
C VAL A 85 -15.81 7.31 -2.67
N LYS A 86 -14.72 6.74 -3.21
CA LYS A 86 -13.37 7.08 -2.80
C LYS A 86 -13.05 8.51 -3.22
N THR A 87 -12.70 9.36 -2.25
CA THR A 87 -12.43 10.78 -2.43
C THR A 87 -11.07 11.14 -1.85
N ILE A 88 -10.30 11.95 -2.58
CA ILE A 88 -9.07 12.57 -2.08
C ILE A 88 -9.42 14.02 -1.70
N ASP A 89 -9.12 14.42 -0.47
CA ASP A 89 -9.34 15.77 0.05
C ASP A 89 -8.22 16.13 1.03
N GLY A 90 -7.24 16.87 0.53
CA GLY A 90 -6.07 17.31 1.29
C GLY A 90 -6.27 18.64 2.05
N ARG A 91 -7.48 19.20 2.05
CA ARG A 91 -7.73 20.49 2.71
C ARG A 91 -7.50 20.42 4.21
N PRO A 92 -6.94 21.48 4.81
CA PRO A 92 -6.67 21.56 6.24
C PRO A 92 -7.85 21.19 7.14
N VAL A 93 -9.07 21.64 6.80
CA VAL A 93 -10.28 21.34 7.57
C VAL A 93 -10.60 19.84 7.58
N THR A 94 -10.43 19.18 6.43
CA THR A 94 -10.67 17.74 6.28
C THR A 94 -9.65 16.92 7.05
N LEU A 95 -8.37 17.27 6.93
CA LEU A 95 -7.29 16.57 7.65
C LEU A 95 -7.46 16.64 9.15
N ARG A 96 -7.79 17.84 9.72
CA ARG A 96 -8.06 17.98 11.15
C ARG A 96 -9.24 17.11 11.59
N ALA A 97 -10.35 17.14 10.85
CA ALA A 97 -11.52 16.33 11.15
C ALA A 97 -11.23 14.81 11.07
N GLN A 98 -10.42 14.39 10.12
CA GLN A 98 -10.05 12.98 9.95
C GLN A 98 -9.10 12.49 11.05
N VAL A 99 -8.12 13.30 11.49
CA VAL A 99 -7.29 12.95 12.65
C VAL A 99 -8.14 12.78 13.89
N ASP A 100 -9.07 13.71 14.16
CA ASP A 100 -9.98 13.60 15.32
C ASP A 100 -10.88 12.36 15.23
N ALA A 101 -11.32 11.99 14.04
CA ALA A 101 -12.08 10.79 13.82
C ALA A 101 -11.22 9.51 13.99
N SER A 102 -9.98 9.51 13.51
CA SER A 102 -9.02 8.41 13.68
C SER A 102 -8.70 8.17 15.15
N LEU A 103 -8.42 9.22 15.92
CA LEU A 103 -8.19 9.13 17.37
C LEU A 103 -9.38 8.48 18.09
N ARG A 104 -10.61 8.87 17.73
CA ARG A 104 -11.83 8.27 18.34
C ARG A 104 -11.99 6.80 17.96
N ARG A 105 -11.79 6.41 16.68
CA ARG A 105 -11.93 5.02 16.24
C ARG A 105 -10.86 4.11 16.82
N LEU A 106 -9.62 4.62 16.92
CA LEU A 106 -8.50 3.92 17.53
C LEU A 106 -8.60 3.87 19.05
N GLY A 107 -9.40 4.74 19.66
CA GLY A 107 -9.55 4.84 21.14
C GLY A 107 -8.26 5.32 21.82
N VAL A 108 -7.50 6.19 21.15
CA VAL A 108 -6.23 6.75 21.65
C VAL A 108 -6.23 8.27 21.63
N GLU A 109 -5.40 8.90 22.44
CA GLU A 109 -5.24 10.35 22.45
C GLU A 109 -4.14 10.82 21.50
N HIS A 110 -3.28 9.90 21.04
CA HIS A 110 -2.11 10.18 20.21
C HIS A 110 -1.88 9.09 19.16
N ILE A 111 -1.55 9.49 17.92
CA ILE A 111 -1.08 8.61 16.83
C ILE A 111 0.38 8.95 16.54
N ASP A 112 1.29 7.96 16.57
CA ASP A 112 2.72 8.22 16.45
C ASP A 112 3.14 8.75 15.09
N LEU A 113 2.52 8.24 14.02
CA LEU A 113 2.82 8.64 12.64
C LEU A 113 1.53 8.80 11.85
N TYR A 114 1.30 9.96 11.27
CA TYR A 114 0.11 10.21 10.46
C TYR A 114 0.49 10.64 9.05
N TYR A 115 0.00 9.87 8.06
CA TYR A 115 0.30 10.13 6.66
C TYR A 115 -0.76 10.99 5.97
N LEU A 116 -0.32 11.90 5.09
CA LEU A 116 -1.13 12.34 3.96
C LEU A 116 -1.22 11.18 2.96
N HIS A 117 -2.40 10.52 2.88
CA HIS A 117 -2.57 9.24 2.17
C HIS A 117 -2.37 9.37 0.66
N ARG A 118 -2.81 10.51 0.08
CA ARG A 118 -2.53 10.95 -1.31
C ARG A 118 -2.49 12.46 -1.31
N TRP A 119 -1.65 13.00 -2.18
CA TRP A 119 -1.66 14.43 -2.43
C TRP A 119 -2.91 14.81 -3.25
N ASP A 120 -3.70 15.73 -2.73
CA ASP A 120 -4.78 16.39 -3.44
C ASP A 120 -4.18 17.48 -4.35
N ARG A 121 -4.18 17.25 -5.64
CA ARG A 121 -3.58 18.18 -6.62
C ARG A 121 -4.26 19.54 -6.68
N SER A 122 -5.47 19.68 -6.11
CA SER A 122 -6.18 20.95 -5.98
C SER A 122 -5.75 21.78 -4.77
N VAL A 123 -4.94 21.19 -3.86
CA VAL A 123 -4.46 21.83 -2.64
C VAL A 123 -2.93 21.85 -2.66
N PRO A 124 -2.27 22.99 -2.50
CA PRO A 124 -0.82 23.05 -2.34
C PRO A 124 -0.37 22.12 -1.22
N ILE A 125 0.65 21.29 -1.46
CA ILE A 125 1.09 20.30 -0.45
C ILE A 125 1.49 20.96 0.87
N GLY A 126 2.01 22.20 0.79
CA GLY A 126 2.37 22.97 1.97
C GLY A 126 1.19 23.30 2.88
N GLU A 127 -0.03 23.47 2.35
CA GLU A 127 -1.23 23.69 3.18
C GLU A 127 -1.63 22.42 3.93
N SER A 128 -1.59 21.27 3.24
CA SER A 128 -1.86 19.97 3.87
C SER A 128 -0.84 19.65 4.95
N VAL A 129 0.46 19.83 4.66
CA VAL A 129 1.55 19.59 5.61
C VAL A 129 1.53 20.58 6.78
N GLY A 130 1.21 21.85 6.52
CA GLY A 130 1.05 22.87 7.56
C GLY A 130 -0.05 22.49 8.56
N ALA A 131 -1.18 21.98 8.07
CA ALA A 131 -2.25 21.49 8.95
C ALA A 131 -1.82 20.28 9.79
N LEU A 132 -1.04 19.38 9.23
CA LEU A 132 -0.48 18.24 9.99
C LEU A 132 0.56 18.73 11.02
N ALA A 133 1.37 19.74 10.69
CA ALA A 133 2.32 20.33 11.63
C ALA A 133 1.62 20.97 12.85
N GLU A 134 0.49 21.63 12.64
CA GLU A 134 -0.33 22.13 13.75
C GLU A 134 -0.86 20.99 14.65
N LEU A 135 -1.21 19.84 14.06
CA LEU A 135 -1.66 18.67 14.82
C LEU A 135 -0.50 17.99 15.58
N VAL A 136 0.73 18.07 15.07
CA VAL A 136 1.93 17.69 15.83
C VAL A 136 2.12 18.63 17.02
N ALA A 137 2.04 19.93 16.81
CA ALA A 137 2.15 20.93 17.88
C ALA A 137 1.04 20.77 18.94
N ALA A 138 -0.14 20.33 18.54
CA ALA A 138 -1.26 20.03 19.44
C ALA A 138 -1.13 18.68 20.17
N GLY A 139 -0.09 17.88 19.88
CA GLY A 139 0.12 16.58 20.51
C GLY A 139 -0.80 15.46 20.02
N LYS A 140 -1.62 15.69 18.99
CA LYS A 140 -2.56 14.70 18.44
C LYS A 140 -1.86 13.65 17.58
N ILE A 141 -0.80 14.05 16.88
CA ILE A 141 0.06 13.15 16.10
C ILE A 141 1.53 13.40 16.46
N GLY A 142 2.38 12.37 16.39
CA GLY A 142 3.79 12.45 16.76
C GLY A 142 4.68 12.91 15.62
N ALA A 143 4.38 12.47 14.40
CA ALA A 143 5.17 12.78 13.21
C ALA A 143 4.29 12.76 11.96
N ILE A 144 4.79 13.41 10.90
CA ILE A 144 4.15 13.52 9.61
C ILE A 144 4.79 12.53 8.63
N GLY A 145 3.94 11.79 7.90
CA GLY A 145 4.35 11.01 6.75
C GLY A 145 3.64 11.47 5.48
N LEU A 146 4.20 11.08 4.33
CA LEU A 146 3.59 11.27 3.01
C LEU A 146 3.43 9.90 2.33
N SER A 147 2.46 9.74 1.43
CA SER A 147 2.27 8.47 0.72
C SER A 147 2.08 8.68 -0.78
N GLU A 148 2.79 7.88 -1.59
CA GLU A 148 2.76 7.90 -3.05
C GLU A 148 3.05 9.29 -3.63
N VAL A 149 4.07 9.94 -3.10
CA VAL A 149 4.57 11.24 -3.56
C VAL A 149 5.91 11.12 -4.27
N SER A 150 6.19 12.08 -5.17
CA SER A 150 7.47 12.22 -5.85
C SER A 150 8.52 12.89 -4.95
N VAL A 151 9.79 12.77 -5.36
CA VAL A 151 10.92 13.49 -4.74
C VAL A 151 10.66 15.00 -4.70
N ALA A 152 10.07 15.55 -5.77
CA ALA A 152 9.74 16.97 -5.81
C ALA A 152 8.74 17.36 -4.71
N ARG A 153 7.69 16.56 -4.52
CA ARG A 153 6.67 16.79 -3.46
C ARG A 153 7.25 16.59 -2.06
N LEU A 154 8.13 15.60 -1.87
CA LEU A 154 8.82 15.43 -0.59
C LEU A 154 9.65 16.67 -0.26
N ARG A 155 10.40 17.22 -1.22
CA ARG A 155 11.22 18.43 -1.01
C ARG A 155 10.35 19.64 -0.65
N GLU A 156 9.25 19.87 -1.36
CA GLU A 156 8.32 20.95 -1.02
C GLU A 156 7.70 20.80 0.38
N ALA A 157 7.35 19.58 0.76
CA ALA A 157 6.83 19.29 2.10
C ALA A 157 7.85 19.58 3.21
N LEU A 158 9.12 19.22 2.97
CA LEU A 158 10.23 19.45 3.91
C LEU A 158 10.54 20.95 4.11
N GLU A 159 10.18 21.83 3.18
CA GLU A 159 10.26 23.30 3.35
C GLU A 159 9.26 23.80 4.41
N VAL A 160 8.20 23.03 4.69
CA VAL A 160 7.11 23.43 5.60
C VAL A 160 7.28 22.82 6.98
N ALA A 161 7.56 21.51 7.06
CA ALA A 161 7.72 20.78 8.32
C ALA A 161 8.59 19.53 8.15
N PRO A 162 9.17 19.00 9.24
CA PRO A 162 9.87 17.73 9.21
C PRO A 162 8.95 16.60 8.78
N ILE A 163 9.40 15.77 7.83
CA ILE A 163 8.74 14.56 7.37
C ILE A 163 9.51 13.35 7.89
N ALA A 164 8.85 12.49 8.65
CA ALA A 164 9.50 11.32 9.26
C ALA A 164 9.53 10.11 8.32
N ALA A 165 8.55 9.98 7.42
CA ALA A 165 8.46 8.83 6.53
C ALA A 165 7.78 9.18 5.20
N VAL A 166 8.20 8.48 4.14
CA VAL A 166 7.47 8.38 2.87
C VAL A 166 7.05 6.93 2.68
N GLN A 167 5.76 6.71 2.45
CA GLN A 167 5.21 5.38 2.19
C GLN A 167 4.86 5.22 0.71
N ASN A 168 5.75 4.58 -0.07
CA ASN A 168 5.56 4.29 -1.49
C ASN A 168 5.55 2.79 -1.74
N GLU A 169 4.93 2.34 -2.85
CA GLU A 169 5.03 0.94 -3.25
C GLU A 169 6.48 0.61 -3.61
N TYR A 170 7.06 -0.37 -2.91
CA TYR A 170 8.41 -0.82 -3.20
C TYR A 170 8.55 -2.32 -2.97
N SER A 171 9.02 -3.01 -3.99
CA SER A 171 9.30 -4.44 -4.02
C SER A 171 10.17 -4.75 -5.24
N LEU A 172 10.64 -5.99 -5.37
CA LEU A 172 11.24 -6.48 -6.61
C LEU A 172 10.33 -6.23 -7.84
N TRP A 173 9.02 -6.29 -7.64
CA TRP A 173 8.02 -6.13 -8.71
C TRP A 173 7.62 -4.67 -9.00
N SER A 174 7.93 -3.74 -8.11
CA SER A 174 7.63 -2.31 -8.24
C SER A 174 8.81 -1.50 -7.73
N ARG A 175 9.73 -1.14 -8.62
CA ARG A 175 11.01 -0.51 -8.28
C ARG A 175 11.04 1.01 -8.49
N ASN A 176 9.88 1.63 -8.61
CA ASN A 176 9.74 3.07 -8.88
C ASN A 176 10.47 3.94 -7.85
N ALA A 177 10.57 3.51 -6.59
CA ALA A 177 11.32 4.21 -5.56
C ALA A 177 12.82 4.37 -5.89
N GLU A 178 13.38 3.52 -6.75
CA GLU A 178 14.77 3.60 -7.20
C GLU A 178 15.01 4.74 -8.20
N LEU A 179 13.95 5.40 -8.70
CA LEU A 179 14.05 6.58 -9.56
C LEU A 179 14.33 7.88 -8.77
N GLY A 180 14.86 7.77 -7.55
CA GLY A 180 15.31 8.88 -6.73
C GLY A 180 14.78 8.89 -5.30
N MET A 181 13.59 8.37 -5.03
CA MET A 181 13.00 8.39 -3.69
C MET A 181 13.85 7.63 -2.67
N LEU A 182 14.41 6.48 -3.04
CA LEU A 182 15.29 5.69 -2.18
C LEU A 182 16.53 6.47 -1.72
N GLU A 183 17.15 7.21 -2.63
CA GLU A 183 18.32 8.02 -2.32
C GLU A 183 17.96 9.31 -1.57
N GLU A 184 16.86 9.97 -1.96
CA GLU A 184 16.41 11.22 -1.32
C GLU A 184 16.02 10.98 0.14
N THR A 185 15.29 9.90 0.41
CA THR A 185 14.88 9.54 1.78
C THR A 185 16.11 9.21 2.64
N ARG A 186 17.10 8.47 2.10
CA ARG A 186 18.36 8.21 2.79
C ARG A 186 19.12 9.50 3.11
N ALA A 187 19.23 10.40 2.13
CA ALA A 187 19.98 11.65 2.27
C ALA A 187 19.36 12.63 3.29
N ARG A 188 18.05 12.49 3.55
CA ARG A 188 17.26 13.36 4.43
C ARG A 188 16.93 12.74 5.79
N ASP A 189 17.43 11.54 6.09
CA ASP A 189 17.08 10.79 7.31
C ASP A 189 15.55 10.59 7.44
N VAL A 190 14.90 10.33 6.30
CA VAL A 190 13.48 10.02 6.18
C VAL A 190 13.32 8.52 5.96
N ALA A 191 12.41 7.86 6.66
CA ALA A 191 12.16 6.45 6.44
C ALA A 191 11.39 6.23 5.12
N LEU A 192 11.81 5.22 4.33
CA LEU A 192 11.06 4.73 3.18
C LEU A 192 10.24 3.50 3.61
N VAL A 193 8.95 3.72 3.85
CA VAL A 193 8.02 2.65 4.22
C VAL A 193 7.51 1.97 2.95
N ALA A 194 7.90 0.71 2.76
CA ALA A 194 7.58 -0.06 1.57
C ALA A 194 6.25 -0.81 1.74
N PHE A 195 5.18 -0.31 1.13
CA PHE A 195 3.93 -1.07 1.10
C PHE A 195 3.90 -2.05 -0.08
N SER A 196 3.07 -3.10 0.02
CA SER A 196 3.02 -4.25 -0.92
C SER A 196 4.39 -4.91 -1.14
N PRO A 197 5.19 -5.14 -0.09
CA PRO A 197 6.57 -5.62 -0.23
C PRO A 197 6.70 -7.01 -0.84
N VAL A 198 5.63 -7.81 -0.77
CA VAL A 198 5.53 -9.13 -1.42
C VAL A 198 4.67 -9.09 -2.69
N ALA A 199 4.57 -7.92 -3.35
CA ALA A 199 3.88 -7.73 -4.63
C ALA A 199 2.44 -8.27 -4.62
N ARG A 200 1.68 -7.94 -3.57
CA ARG A 200 0.27 -8.34 -3.42
C ARG A 200 0.05 -9.87 -3.44
N GLY A 201 1.04 -10.62 -2.99
CA GLY A 201 1.05 -12.07 -2.92
C GLY A 201 1.77 -12.76 -4.09
N PHE A 202 2.15 -12.05 -5.15
CA PHE A 202 2.92 -12.62 -6.27
C PHE A 202 4.27 -13.16 -5.80
N LEU A 203 5.07 -12.35 -5.11
CA LEU A 203 6.38 -12.75 -4.57
C LEU A 203 6.31 -13.74 -3.40
N ALA A 204 5.13 -13.89 -2.79
CA ALA A 204 4.88 -14.93 -1.80
C ALA A 204 4.41 -16.26 -2.43
N ASP A 205 4.35 -16.33 -3.76
CA ASP A 205 3.79 -17.47 -4.52
C ASP A 205 2.37 -17.86 -4.05
N ALA A 206 1.59 -16.85 -3.66
CA ALA A 206 0.27 -17.02 -3.05
C ALA A 206 -0.88 -16.64 -4.01
N VAL A 207 -0.60 -16.43 -5.28
CA VAL A 207 -1.58 -16.14 -6.32
C VAL A 207 -1.55 -17.24 -7.36
N GLY A 208 -2.62 -18.03 -7.42
CA GLY A 208 -2.85 -19.01 -8.47
C GLY A 208 -3.36 -18.32 -9.75
N ASP A 209 -4.48 -18.78 -10.30
CA ASP A 209 -5.13 -18.12 -11.43
C ASP A 209 -5.84 -16.84 -10.95
N PRO A 210 -5.49 -15.64 -11.47
CA PRO A 210 -6.19 -14.41 -11.12
C PRO A 210 -7.67 -14.39 -11.50
N GLU A 211 -8.12 -15.21 -12.43
CA GLU A 211 -9.55 -15.34 -12.78
C GLU A 211 -10.37 -15.95 -11.65
N GLU A 212 -9.75 -16.78 -10.80
CA GLU A 212 -10.37 -17.39 -9.62
C GLU A 212 -10.44 -16.45 -8.39
N LEU A 213 -9.79 -15.27 -8.46
CA LEU A 213 -9.89 -14.30 -7.39
C LEU A 213 -11.33 -13.84 -7.16
N ALA A 214 -11.69 -13.59 -5.90
CA ALA A 214 -13.03 -13.13 -5.54
C ALA A 214 -13.43 -11.86 -6.31
N PRO A 215 -14.71 -11.64 -6.65
CA PRO A 215 -15.14 -10.53 -7.52
C PRO A 215 -14.73 -9.13 -7.04
N LYS A 216 -14.55 -8.92 -5.73
CA LYS A 216 -14.13 -7.64 -5.14
C LYS A 216 -12.65 -7.56 -4.81
N ASP A 217 -11.86 -8.54 -5.23
CA ASP A 217 -10.41 -8.50 -5.05
C ASP A 217 -9.79 -7.43 -5.95
N ILE A 218 -9.03 -6.51 -5.35
CA ILE A 218 -8.46 -5.37 -6.09
C ILE A 218 -7.50 -5.79 -7.21
N ARG A 219 -6.88 -6.99 -7.10
CA ARG A 219 -5.95 -7.50 -8.10
C ARG A 219 -6.61 -7.76 -9.44
N ARG A 220 -7.92 -8.09 -9.46
CA ARG A 220 -8.67 -8.29 -10.72
C ARG A 220 -8.66 -7.06 -11.64
N ALA A 221 -8.58 -5.86 -11.07
CA ALA A 221 -8.52 -4.59 -11.82
C ALA A 221 -7.09 -4.12 -12.10
N MET A 222 -6.06 -4.86 -11.65
CA MET A 222 -4.67 -4.48 -11.82
C MET A 222 -4.07 -5.12 -13.06
N PRO A 223 -3.47 -4.36 -13.99
CA PRO A 223 -2.97 -4.89 -15.26
C PRO A 223 -2.05 -6.09 -15.12
N ARG A 224 -1.11 -6.08 -14.15
CA ARG A 224 -0.14 -7.16 -13.93
C ARG A 224 -0.76 -8.52 -13.57
N PHE A 225 -2.02 -8.53 -13.14
CA PHE A 225 -2.82 -9.74 -12.85
C PHE A 225 -3.81 -10.07 -13.97
N GLN A 226 -3.72 -9.42 -15.12
CA GLN A 226 -4.57 -9.65 -16.29
C GLN A 226 -3.73 -10.12 -17.48
N ALA A 227 -4.38 -10.83 -18.42
CA ALA A 227 -3.75 -11.18 -19.68
C ALA A 227 -3.45 -9.88 -20.51
N PRO A 228 -2.35 -9.82 -21.28
CA PRO A 228 -1.32 -10.87 -21.41
C PRO A 228 -0.24 -10.81 -20.30
N PHE A 229 -0.22 -9.79 -19.46
CA PHE A 229 0.86 -9.52 -18.51
C PHE A 229 1.01 -10.61 -17.45
N TRP A 230 -0.11 -11.18 -16.98
CA TRP A 230 -0.07 -12.22 -15.95
C TRP A 230 0.75 -13.44 -16.38
N GLN A 231 0.56 -13.94 -17.60
CA GLN A 231 1.27 -15.10 -18.11
C GLN A 231 2.78 -14.87 -18.15
N ALA A 232 3.21 -13.69 -18.60
CA ALA A 232 4.61 -13.30 -18.62
C ALA A 232 5.22 -13.23 -17.21
N ASN A 233 4.49 -12.62 -16.27
CA ASN A 233 4.92 -12.53 -14.88
C ASN A 233 4.95 -13.91 -14.20
N ALA A 234 3.92 -14.73 -14.36
CA ALA A 234 3.84 -16.07 -13.78
C ALA A 234 4.97 -16.99 -14.23
N ALA A 235 5.50 -16.77 -15.43
CA ALA A 235 6.67 -17.52 -15.93
C ALA A 235 7.95 -17.30 -15.10
N LEU A 236 8.03 -16.25 -14.29
CA LEU A 236 9.15 -15.98 -13.38
C LEU A 236 9.08 -16.84 -12.10
N LEU A 237 7.91 -17.32 -11.71
CA LEU A 237 7.69 -17.98 -10.41
C LEU A 237 8.49 -19.28 -10.22
N PRO A 238 8.69 -20.17 -11.22
CA PRO A 238 9.51 -21.36 -11.03
C PRO A 238 10.96 -21.04 -10.65
N ALA A 239 11.59 -20.07 -11.33
CA ALA A 239 12.94 -19.62 -11.01
C ALA A 239 13.00 -18.89 -9.66
N TRP A 240 11.95 -18.11 -9.33
CA TRP A 240 11.81 -17.43 -8.04
C TRP A 240 11.75 -18.42 -6.86
N ARG A 241 10.94 -19.49 -6.97
CA ARG A 241 10.88 -20.58 -5.97
C ARG A 241 12.22 -21.29 -5.82
N ALA A 242 12.90 -21.58 -6.92
CA ALA A 242 14.20 -22.23 -6.89
C ALA A 242 15.24 -21.37 -6.17
N LEU A 243 15.24 -20.06 -6.41
CA LEU A 243 16.16 -19.13 -5.76
C LEU A 243 15.88 -19.01 -4.24
N ALA A 244 14.60 -18.97 -3.83
CA ALA A 244 14.23 -18.97 -2.43
C ALA A 244 14.66 -20.27 -1.72
N ALA A 245 14.48 -21.41 -2.38
CA ALA A 245 14.94 -22.70 -1.84
C ALA A 245 16.47 -22.76 -1.70
N GLU A 246 17.22 -22.21 -2.67
CA GLU A 246 18.70 -22.10 -2.61
C GLU A 246 19.11 -21.19 -1.45
N ALA A 247 18.36 -20.12 -1.17
CA ALA A 247 18.58 -19.21 -0.05
C ALA A 247 18.15 -19.81 1.32
N GLY A 248 17.52 -20.99 1.33
CA GLY A 248 17.05 -21.64 2.56
C GLY A 248 15.86 -20.93 3.21
N CYS A 249 15.08 -20.19 2.45
CA CYS A 249 13.95 -19.42 2.97
C CYS A 249 12.71 -19.54 2.06
N THR A 250 11.60 -18.98 2.52
CA THR A 250 10.40 -18.91 1.69
C THR A 250 10.49 -17.78 0.65
N PRO A 251 9.70 -17.84 -0.45
CA PRO A 251 9.60 -16.76 -1.42
C PRO A 251 9.27 -15.40 -0.79
N ALA A 252 8.36 -15.36 0.19
CA ALA A 252 8.01 -14.13 0.90
C ALA A 252 9.20 -13.59 1.71
N GLN A 253 9.91 -14.45 2.41
CA GLN A 253 11.11 -14.07 3.18
C GLN A 253 12.23 -13.55 2.27
N LEU A 254 12.46 -14.17 1.11
CA LEU A 254 13.45 -13.68 0.14
C LEU A 254 13.10 -12.27 -0.36
N ALA A 255 11.82 -12.01 -0.65
CA ALA A 255 11.35 -10.68 -1.07
C ALA A 255 11.55 -9.61 0.02
N LEU A 256 11.24 -9.94 1.28
CA LEU A 256 11.44 -9.06 2.41
C LEU A 256 12.94 -8.83 2.72
N ALA A 257 13.76 -9.89 2.68
CA ALA A 257 15.21 -9.79 2.87
C ALA A 257 15.86 -8.89 1.81
N TRP A 258 15.42 -9.02 0.55
CA TRP A 258 15.87 -8.13 -0.51
C TRP A 258 15.54 -6.66 -0.21
N LEU A 259 14.32 -6.34 0.23
CA LEU A 259 13.95 -4.97 0.61
C LEU A 259 14.79 -4.46 1.78
N LEU A 260 14.96 -5.25 2.83
CA LEU A 260 15.76 -4.90 3.99
C LEU A 260 17.23 -4.65 3.65
N SER A 261 17.75 -5.28 2.59
CA SER A 261 19.10 -5.04 2.09
C SER A 261 19.28 -3.70 1.37
N ARG A 262 18.18 -3.01 1.01
CA ARG A 262 18.24 -1.74 0.25
C ARG A 262 18.66 -0.55 1.11
N GLY A 263 18.58 -0.68 2.43
CA GLY A 263 19.02 0.34 3.38
C GLY A 263 18.36 0.20 4.75
N GLU A 264 19.00 0.72 5.78
CA GLU A 264 18.44 0.70 7.14
C GLU A 264 17.19 1.57 7.28
N HIS A 265 17.04 2.58 6.42
CA HIS A 265 15.88 3.46 6.35
C HIS A 265 14.68 2.84 5.60
N VAL A 266 14.84 1.64 5.00
CA VAL A 266 13.75 0.94 4.30
C VAL A 266 13.01 0.04 5.28
N LEU A 267 11.69 0.27 5.40
CA LEU A 267 10.82 -0.41 6.35
C LEU A 267 9.66 -1.08 5.58
N PRO A 268 9.73 -2.40 5.32
CA PRO A 268 8.61 -3.14 4.73
C PRO A 268 7.43 -3.27 5.71
N ILE A 269 6.20 -3.17 5.16
CA ILE A 269 4.97 -3.41 5.93
C ILE A 269 4.10 -4.50 5.27
N PRO A 270 4.55 -5.77 5.27
CA PRO A 270 3.76 -6.87 4.74
C PRO A 270 2.42 -6.98 5.48
N GLY A 271 1.32 -7.07 4.72
CA GLY A 271 0.00 -7.36 5.26
C GLY A 271 -0.31 -8.86 5.21
N THR A 272 -0.96 -9.38 6.25
CA THR A 272 -1.41 -10.77 6.28
C THR A 272 -2.73 -10.92 7.04
N ARG A 273 -3.43 -12.05 6.81
CA ARG A 273 -4.61 -12.51 7.55
C ARG A 273 -4.31 -13.82 8.30
N SER A 274 -3.08 -14.30 8.24
CA SER A 274 -2.63 -15.57 8.81
C SER A 274 -1.56 -15.32 9.85
N ILE A 275 -1.76 -15.87 11.05
CA ILE A 275 -0.74 -15.85 12.13
C ILE A 275 0.53 -16.59 11.70
N ALA A 276 0.40 -17.67 10.90
CA ALA A 276 1.56 -18.37 10.37
C ALA A 276 2.39 -17.48 9.44
N HIS A 277 1.74 -16.76 8.52
CA HIS A 277 2.45 -15.82 7.65
C HIS A 277 2.97 -14.58 8.41
N LEU A 278 2.32 -14.17 9.51
CA LEU A 278 2.85 -13.11 10.37
C LEU A 278 4.22 -13.53 10.92
N ARG A 279 4.30 -14.74 11.50
CA ARG A 279 5.53 -15.31 12.03
C ARG A 279 6.60 -15.51 10.98
N GLU A 280 6.21 -16.02 9.82
CA GLU A 280 7.08 -16.15 8.64
C GLU A 280 7.70 -14.82 8.25
N ASN A 281 6.90 -13.76 8.16
CA ASN A 281 7.37 -12.42 7.83
C ASN A 281 8.30 -11.85 8.90
N GLN A 282 7.97 -12.03 10.21
CA GLN A 282 8.80 -11.55 11.32
C GLN A 282 10.15 -12.26 11.37
N ALA A 283 10.20 -13.55 11.08
CA ALA A 283 11.42 -14.33 11.08
C ALA A 283 12.48 -13.83 10.08
N VAL A 284 12.11 -12.98 9.11
CA VAL A 284 13.08 -12.36 8.19
C VAL A 284 14.11 -11.50 8.90
N LEU A 285 13.79 -10.96 10.08
CA LEU A 285 14.71 -10.10 10.84
C LEU A 285 15.93 -10.86 11.37
N GLU A 286 15.80 -12.18 11.55
CA GLU A 286 16.87 -13.08 11.98
C GLU A 286 17.52 -13.83 10.80
N LEU A 287 16.97 -13.64 9.57
CA LEU A 287 17.42 -14.35 8.39
C LEU A 287 18.66 -13.69 7.79
N VAL A 288 19.69 -14.49 7.55
CA VAL A 288 20.88 -14.04 6.83
C VAL A 288 20.87 -14.66 5.42
N VAL A 289 20.66 -13.84 4.42
CA VAL A 289 20.71 -14.23 3.00
C VAL A 289 22.00 -13.73 2.37
N ASP A 290 22.68 -14.59 1.61
CA ASP A 290 23.89 -14.22 0.87
C ASP A 290 23.60 -13.06 -0.07
N THR A 291 24.47 -12.06 -0.09
CA THR A 291 24.34 -10.87 -0.95
C THR A 291 24.33 -11.22 -2.45
N ALA A 292 25.02 -12.29 -2.87
CA ALA A 292 24.96 -12.77 -4.23
C ALA A 292 23.57 -13.34 -4.60
N LEU A 293 22.89 -13.98 -3.66
CA LEU A 293 21.52 -14.46 -3.86
C LEU A 293 20.54 -13.28 -3.93
N LEU A 294 20.71 -12.26 -3.11
CA LEU A 294 19.91 -11.02 -3.17
C LEU A 294 20.13 -10.26 -4.49
N ALA A 295 21.35 -10.24 -5.00
CA ALA A 295 21.64 -9.65 -6.32
C ALA A 295 20.92 -10.43 -7.45
N ARG A 296 21.04 -11.77 -7.45
CA ARG A 296 20.32 -12.64 -8.40
C ARG A 296 18.80 -12.48 -8.31
N ALA A 297 18.26 -12.28 -7.12
CA ALA A 297 16.84 -11.98 -6.93
C ALA A 297 16.45 -10.68 -7.63
N GLY A 298 17.28 -9.65 -7.51
CA GLY A 298 17.09 -8.35 -8.16
C GLY A 298 17.26 -8.38 -9.69
N GLU A 299 18.04 -9.32 -10.22
CA GLU A 299 18.21 -9.56 -11.68
C GLU A 299 17.07 -10.40 -12.25
N LEU A 300 16.60 -11.40 -11.49
CA LEU A 300 15.50 -12.27 -11.91
C LEU A 300 14.17 -11.50 -12.02
N ILE A 301 13.91 -10.63 -11.09
CA ILE A 301 12.67 -9.83 -11.04
C ILE A 301 13.05 -8.34 -10.98
N ASP A 302 13.02 -7.71 -12.13
CA ASP A 302 13.38 -6.32 -12.31
C ASP A 302 12.43 -5.60 -13.28
N THR A 303 12.73 -4.35 -13.62
CA THR A 303 11.93 -3.53 -14.52
C THR A 303 11.92 -4.03 -15.98
N ALA A 304 12.87 -4.85 -16.39
CA ALA A 304 12.94 -5.43 -17.74
C ALA A 304 12.17 -6.77 -17.82
N THR A 305 12.12 -7.52 -16.72
CA THR A 305 11.46 -8.83 -16.66
C THR A 305 9.99 -8.76 -16.25
N VAL A 306 9.61 -7.74 -15.47
CA VAL A 306 8.22 -7.52 -15.02
C VAL A 306 7.38 -6.91 -16.14
N SER A 307 6.28 -7.56 -16.48
CA SER A 307 5.38 -7.15 -17.55
C SER A 307 4.17 -6.38 -17.01
N GLY A 308 3.81 -5.30 -17.71
CA GLY A 308 2.62 -4.48 -17.47
C GLY A 308 2.79 -3.37 -16.44
N PRO A 309 1.93 -2.33 -16.56
CA PRO A 309 1.93 -1.20 -15.63
C PRO A 309 1.42 -1.63 -14.25
N ARG A 310 1.85 -0.90 -13.21
CA ARG A 310 1.47 -1.14 -11.82
C ARG A 310 -0.04 -0.98 -11.59
N TYR A 311 -0.61 0.07 -12.16
CA TYR A 311 -2.00 0.46 -12.03
C TYR A 311 -2.64 0.75 -13.40
N GLY A 312 -3.96 0.65 -13.48
CA GLY A 312 -4.74 1.23 -14.58
C GLY A 312 -4.76 2.75 -14.51
N ALA A 313 -5.17 3.40 -15.60
CA ALA A 313 -5.11 4.86 -15.77
C ALA A 313 -5.75 5.66 -14.61
N ALA A 314 -6.92 5.25 -14.13
CA ALA A 314 -7.61 5.94 -13.04
C ALA A 314 -6.82 5.92 -11.72
N GLN A 315 -6.22 4.78 -11.36
CA GLN A 315 -5.42 4.66 -10.15
C GLN A 315 -4.06 5.35 -10.30
N SER A 316 -3.46 5.33 -11.50
CA SER A 316 -2.21 6.04 -11.79
C SER A 316 -2.38 7.55 -11.64
N ALA A 317 -3.54 8.11 -11.96
CA ALA A 317 -3.83 9.54 -11.80
C ALA A 317 -3.86 10.00 -10.33
N GLU A 318 -4.07 9.08 -9.37
CA GLU A 318 -4.08 9.37 -7.93
C GLU A 318 -2.68 9.38 -7.30
N VAL A 319 -1.66 8.94 -8.06
CA VAL A 319 -0.29 8.75 -7.59
C VAL A 319 0.59 9.85 -8.17
N ASP A 320 1.47 10.42 -7.33
CA ASP A 320 2.47 11.41 -7.75
C ASP A 320 3.89 10.83 -7.75
N ALA A 321 4.10 9.62 -7.21
CA ALA A 321 5.40 8.96 -7.19
C ALA A 321 5.98 8.78 -8.60
N GLU A 322 7.31 8.75 -8.69
CA GLU A 322 8.04 8.47 -9.94
C GLU A 322 7.54 7.18 -10.58
N SER A 323 7.54 7.13 -11.90
CA SER A 323 7.13 5.95 -12.66
C SER A 323 8.12 5.65 -13.77
N PHE A 324 8.45 4.38 -13.95
CA PHE A 324 9.05 3.93 -15.20
C PHE A 324 7.99 4.07 -16.30
N ASP A 325 8.31 4.75 -17.37
CA ASP A 325 7.47 4.76 -18.58
C ASP A 325 7.48 3.35 -19.21
N HIS A 326 6.66 2.48 -18.68
CA HIS A 326 6.28 1.29 -19.40
C HIS A 326 5.35 1.75 -20.51
N ALA A 327 5.87 1.88 -21.74
CA ALA A 327 5.03 2.05 -22.91
C ALA A 327 3.93 0.99 -22.82
N ALA A 328 2.67 1.42 -22.73
CA ALA A 328 1.58 0.49 -22.96
C ALA A 328 1.87 -0.16 -24.34
N PRO A 329 1.76 -1.49 -24.50
CA PRO A 329 1.76 -2.05 -25.84
C PRO A 329 0.73 -1.26 -26.63
N GLU A 330 1.10 -0.71 -27.77
CA GLU A 330 0.18 -0.07 -28.70
C GLU A 330 -0.99 -1.04 -28.82
N ALA A 331 -2.20 -0.57 -28.49
CA ALA A 331 -3.40 -1.37 -28.69
C ALA A 331 -3.42 -1.68 -30.20
N GLU A 332 -3.06 -2.90 -30.58
CA GLU A 332 -3.36 -3.37 -31.93
C GLU A 332 -4.85 -3.12 -32.12
N ASP A 333 -5.19 -2.37 -33.17
CA ASP A 333 -6.52 -1.95 -33.56
C ASP A 333 -7.55 -3.04 -33.26
N ALA A 334 -8.31 -2.87 -32.19
CA ALA A 334 -9.54 -3.63 -32.02
C ALA A 334 -10.47 -3.18 -33.16
N PRO A 335 -10.97 -4.10 -34.01
CA PRO A 335 -11.91 -3.72 -35.06
C PRO A 335 -13.10 -3.00 -34.45
N ALA A 336 -13.42 -1.85 -35.01
CA ALA A 336 -14.58 -1.06 -34.59
C ALA A 336 -15.83 -1.97 -34.61
N PRO A 337 -16.72 -1.89 -33.59
CA PRO A 337 -17.96 -2.65 -33.61
C PRO A 337 -18.76 -2.26 -34.86
N GLU A 338 -19.04 -3.24 -35.72
CA GLU A 338 -19.88 -3.08 -36.87
C GLU A 338 -21.23 -2.50 -36.42
N GLY A 339 -21.60 -1.37 -37.03
CA GLY A 339 -22.78 -0.63 -36.65
C GLY A 339 -24.07 -1.48 -36.81
N GLU A 340 -24.82 -1.58 -35.74
CA GLU A 340 -26.24 -1.94 -35.84
C GLU A 340 -26.97 -0.92 -36.69
N ALA A 341 -27.50 -1.41 -37.80
CA ALA A 341 -28.31 -0.62 -38.73
C ALA A 341 -29.53 -0.05 -38.01
N ALA A 342 -29.64 1.26 -37.99
CA ALA A 342 -30.81 1.97 -37.52
C ALA A 342 -32.06 1.57 -38.36
N ALA A 343 -32.96 0.82 -37.72
CA ALA A 343 -34.29 0.59 -38.27
C ALA A 343 -35.08 1.89 -38.24
N SER A 344 -35.30 2.46 -39.40
CA SER A 344 -36.20 3.60 -39.63
C SER A 344 -37.65 3.22 -39.34
N VAL A 345 -38.23 3.75 -38.28
CA VAL A 345 -39.67 3.73 -38.04
C VAL A 345 -40.27 5.01 -38.64
N SER A 346 -41.00 4.88 -39.72
CA SER A 346 -41.84 5.94 -40.27
C SER A 346 -43.06 6.19 -39.37
N PRO A 347 -43.48 7.45 -39.20
CA PRO A 347 -44.72 7.76 -38.49
C PRO A 347 -45.87 7.77 -39.48
N THR A 348 -46.79 6.81 -39.39
CA THR A 348 -48.13 6.98 -39.97
C THR A 348 -49.07 7.39 -38.86
N GLY A 349 -49.59 8.61 -39.00
CA GLY A 349 -50.72 9.07 -38.21
C GLY A 349 -52.02 8.42 -38.65
N GLU A 350 -52.94 8.28 -37.71
CA GLU A 350 -54.35 8.50 -38.00
C GLU A 350 -55.12 8.82 -36.72
N VAL A 351 -55.79 9.95 -36.75
CA VAL A 351 -56.80 10.45 -35.80
C VAL A 351 -58.14 9.83 -36.19
N ALA A 352 -58.88 9.21 -35.26
CA ALA A 352 -60.37 9.29 -35.27
C ALA A 352 -60.98 8.65 -34.02
N ARG A 353 -61.71 9.47 -33.30
CA ARG A 353 -62.90 9.36 -32.44
C ARG A 353 -62.72 8.92 -31.00
#